data_9abcf9472e96aeaf47eb2e30dec95b5a
#
_entry.id   9abcf9472e96aeaf47eb2e30dec95b5a
#
_cell.length_a   1.000
_cell.length_b   1.000
_cell.length_c   1.000
_cell.angle_alpha   90.00
_cell.angle_beta   90.00
_cell.angle_gamma   90.00
#
_symmetry.space_group_name_H-M   'P 1'
#
loop_
_entity.id
_entity.type
_entity.pdbx_description
1 polymer ?
#
loop_
_entity_poly.entity_id
_entity_poly.type
_entity_poly.pdbx_seq_one_letter_code
_entity_poly.pdbx_strand_id
1 'polypeptide(L)'
;MNLPSILPAALYDLSRYGPSKIMLGTHSPPSAFELLLSQICGSPLPIDKPTRLSRDMLCQVLRGREASQRFIATFIARDLNRRPPAAECLNRNDDVDSRNHPCRESFYFIMLNILRSVGGIANGRDADPLFTLIQATEMLFRTDFSDGQRQCGLRLCQPCKSDFAMSAAKAREEAWSQIPRWFGLVEAETQTTFLDLNWNI
;
A
#
# COMPACT_ATOMS: atom_id res chain seq x y z
N MET A 1 25.83 13.67 3.97
CA MET A 1 24.54 12.94 4.02
C MET A 1 24.81 11.46 3.80
N ASN A 2 24.31 10.59 4.65
CA ASN A 2 24.55 9.15 4.55
C ASN A 2 23.57 8.56 3.53
N LEU A 3 23.95 8.52 2.25
CA LEU A 3 23.14 8.00 1.14
C LEU A 3 22.51 6.61 1.39
N PRO A 4 23.20 5.64 2.06
CA PRO A 4 22.61 4.34 2.34
C PRO A 4 21.35 4.36 3.19
N SER A 5 21.17 5.33 4.07
CA SER A 5 19.98 5.40 4.94
C SER A 5 18.72 5.90 4.23
N ILE A 6 18.87 6.61 3.11
CA ILE A 6 17.75 7.16 2.33
C ILE A 6 17.32 6.21 1.21
N LEU A 7 18.21 5.33 0.77
CA LEU A 7 18.01 4.47 -0.40
C LEU A 7 16.73 3.60 -0.31
N PRO A 8 16.41 2.95 0.82
CA PRO A 8 15.18 2.15 0.92
C PRO A 8 13.92 2.99 0.69
N ALA A 9 13.86 4.18 1.28
CA ALA A 9 12.72 5.08 1.14
C ALA A 9 12.59 5.61 -0.30
N ALA A 10 13.70 5.94 -0.95
CA ALA A 10 13.72 6.41 -2.34
C ALA A 10 13.25 5.31 -3.32
N LEU A 11 13.74 4.08 -3.16
CA LEU A 11 13.31 2.95 -3.98
C LEU A 11 11.84 2.61 -3.74
N TYR A 12 11.38 2.70 -2.49
CA TYR A 12 9.97 2.54 -2.17
C TYR A 12 9.11 3.61 -2.85
N ASP A 13 9.52 4.86 -2.78
CA ASP A 13 8.78 5.96 -3.44
C ASP A 13 8.68 5.75 -4.95
N LEU A 14 9.77 5.36 -5.62
CA LEU A 14 9.77 5.02 -7.04
C LEU A 14 8.85 3.82 -7.35
N SER A 15 8.82 2.80 -6.50
CA SER A 15 8.04 1.59 -6.71
C SER A 15 6.52 1.80 -6.67
N ARG A 16 6.06 2.89 -6.04
CA ARG A 16 4.63 3.22 -5.95
C ARG A 16 4.02 3.63 -7.29
N TYR A 17 4.85 4.01 -8.25
CA TYR A 17 4.38 4.38 -9.58
C TYR A 17 4.15 3.13 -10.45
N GLY A 18 3.26 3.26 -11.44
CA GLY A 18 3.04 2.19 -12.43
C GLY A 18 4.30 1.87 -13.25
N PRO A 19 4.45 0.63 -13.74
CA PRO A 19 5.62 0.18 -14.49
C PRO A 19 6.00 1.10 -15.66
N SER A 20 5.02 1.59 -16.40
CA SER A 20 5.24 2.52 -17.52
C SER A 20 5.95 3.79 -17.07
N LYS A 21 5.55 4.38 -15.95
CA LYS A 21 6.15 5.59 -15.42
C LYS A 21 7.57 5.33 -14.90
N ILE A 22 7.79 4.20 -14.24
CA ILE A 22 9.11 3.76 -13.77
C ILE A 22 10.07 3.60 -14.96
N MET A 23 9.60 2.99 -16.05
CA MET A 23 10.42 2.75 -17.25
C MET A 23 10.71 4.02 -18.04
N LEU A 24 9.79 4.96 -18.09
CA LEU A 24 9.98 6.25 -18.81
C LEU A 24 11.00 7.13 -18.09
N GLY A 25 11.24 6.94 -16.81
CA GLY A 25 12.09 7.77 -15.99
C GLY A 25 11.35 8.96 -15.37
N THR A 26 12.07 9.67 -14.53
CA THR A 26 11.57 10.89 -13.87
C THR A 26 12.19 12.12 -14.53
N HIS A 27 11.37 13.13 -14.81
CA HIS A 27 11.88 14.46 -15.14
C HIS A 27 12.25 15.15 -13.81
N SER A 28 13.51 15.51 -13.65
CA SER A 28 13.88 16.42 -12.57
C SER A 28 13.33 17.82 -12.91
N PRO A 29 12.63 18.49 -12.00
CA PRO A 29 12.28 19.88 -12.24
C PRO A 29 13.57 20.67 -12.41
N PRO A 30 13.61 21.65 -13.34
CA PRO A 30 14.78 22.48 -13.53
C PRO A 30 15.18 23.13 -12.20
N SER A 31 16.46 23.14 -11.91
CA SER A 31 16.97 23.78 -10.70
C SER A 31 16.67 25.28 -10.72
N ALA A 32 16.56 25.91 -9.54
CA ALA A 32 16.37 27.35 -9.45
C ALA A 32 17.45 28.12 -10.20
N PHE A 33 18.66 27.56 -10.27
CA PHE A 33 19.79 28.14 -11.01
C PHE A 33 19.59 28.05 -12.54
N GLU A 34 19.09 26.93 -13.06
CA GLU A 34 18.77 26.76 -14.49
C GLU A 34 17.61 27.67 -14.93
N LEU A 35 16.60 27.84 -14.06
CA LEU A 35 15.52 28.80 -14.28
C LEU A 35 16.03 30.22 -14.35
N LEU A 36 16.95 30.64 -13.45
CA LEU A 36 17.58 31.96 -13.47
C LEU A 36 18.44 32.17 -14.71
N LEU A 37 19.24 31.16 -15.10
CA LEU A 37 20.06 31.24 -16.31
C LEU A 37 19.21 31.37 -17.57
N SER A 38 18.09 30.64 -17.69
CA SER A 38 17.21 30.75 -18.84
C SER A 38 16.56 32.14 -18.95
N GLN A 39 16.22 32.75 -17.81
CA GLN A 39 15.68 34.11 -17.77
C GLN A 39 16.73 35.17 -18.15
N ILE A 40 17.99 34.99 -17.73
CA ILE A 40 19.09 35.99 -17.98
C ILE A 40 19.61 35.82 -19.40
N CYS A 41 19.78 34.61 -19.90
CA CYS A 41 20.44 34.36 -21.18
C CYS A 41 19.44 34.20 -22.35
N GLY A 42 18.13 34.21 -22.10
CA GLY A 42 17.10 33.99 -23.15
C GLY A 42 17.21 32.63 -23.87
N SER A 43 18.05 31.74 -23.34
CA SER A 43 18.23 30.41 -23.92
C SER A 43 17.06 29.50 -23.54
N PRO A 44 16.52 28.72 -24.51
CA PRO A 44 15.51 27.71 -24.16
C PRO A 44 16.12 26.77 -23.13
N LEU A 45 15.34 26.50 -22.05
CA LEU A 45 15.72 25.49 -21.06
C LEU A 45 16.11 24.21 -21.79
N PRO A 46 17.21 23.55 -21.42
CA PRO A 46 17.56 22.27 -22.01
C PRO A 46 16.34 21.35 -21.82
N ILE A 47 15.84 20.78 -22.92
CA ILE A 47 14.76 19.80 -22.89
C ILE A 47 15.29 18.63 -22.05
N ASP A 48 14.84 18.58 -20.81
CA ASP A 48 15.27 17.60 -19.83
C ASP A 48 15.00 16.20 -20.38
N LYS A 49 16.05 15.52 -20.77
CA LYS A 49 15.95 14.11 -21.11
C LYS A 49 15.61 13.37 -19.81
N PRO A 50 14.53 12.57 -19.79
CA PRO A 50 14.19 11.83 -18.58
C PRO A 50 15.40 10.98 -18.13
N THR A 51 15.81 11.14 -16.88
CA THR A 51 16.86 10.32 -16.29
C THR A 51 16.32 8.90 -16.14
N ARG A 52 16.82 8.00 -16.97
CA ARG A 52 16.44 6.59 -16.92
C ARG A 52 17.22 5.87 -15.83
N LEU A 53 16.54 4.99 -15.12
CA LEU A 53 17.17 4.11 -14.15
C LEU A 53 18.11 3.13 -14.87
N SER A 54 19.22 2.76 -14.23
CA SER A 54 20.03 1.64 -14.70
C SER A 54 19.21 0.35 -14.69
N ARG A 55 19.62 -0.63 -15.48
CA ARG A 55 18.93 -1.93 -15.57
C ARG A 55 18.81 -2.59 -14.19
N ASP A 56 19.88 -2.55 -13.39
CA ASP A 56 19.91 -3.17 -12.09
C ASP A 56 18.95 -2.47 -11.11
N MET A 57 18.98 -1.14 -11.10
CA MET A 57 18.07 -0.34 -10.28
C MET A 57 16.61 -0.52 -10.70
N LEU A 58 16.34 -0.61 -12.01
CA LEU A 58 15.01 -0.94 -12.51
C LEU A 58 14.53 -2.31 -12.01
N CYS A 59 15.39 -3.33 -12.07
CA CYS A 59 15.07 -4.66 -11.53
C CYS A 59 14.80 -4.62 -10.01
N GLN A 60 15.58 -3.84 -9.25
CA GLN A 60 15.34 -3.67 -7.81
C GLN A 60 13.98 -3.01 -7.54
N VAL A 61 13.65 -1.93 -8.24
CA VAL A 61 12.37 -1.22 -8.08
C VAL A 61 11.19 -2.13 -8.43
N LEU A 62 11.26 -2.88 -9.53
CA LEU A 62 10.19 -3.79 -9.95
C LEU A 62 10.02 -4.96 -8.96
N ARG A 63 11.12 -5.51 -8.43
CA ARG A 63 11.08 -6.54 -7.38
C ARG A 63 10.42 -6.01 -6.11
N GLY A 64 10.82 -4.83 -5.65
CA GLY A 64 10.23 -4.19 -4.47
C GLY A 64 8.74 -3.90 -4.67
N ARG A 65 8.35 -3.46 -5.87
CA ARG A 65 6.97 -3.27 -6.25
C ARG A 65 6.14 -4.55 -6.14
N GLU A 66 6.65 -5.65 -6.69
CA GLU A 66 5.99 -6.96 -6.60
C GLU A 66 5.87 -7.43 -5.14
N ALA A 67 6.92 -7.27 -4.34
CA ALA A 67 6.90 -7.60 -2.91
C ALA A 67 5.85 -6.77 -2.15
N SER A 68 5.74 -5.47 -2.45
CA SER A 68 4.73 -4.58 -1.87
C SER A 68 3.31 -5.02 -2.20
N GLN A 69 3.04 -5.39 -3.45
CA GLN A 69 1.74 -5.92 -3.87
C GLN A 69 1.42 -7.24 -3.18
N ARG A 70 2.40 -8.14 -3.10
CA ARG A 70 2.26 -9.43 -2.41
C ARG A 70 1.96 -9.24 -0.92
N PHE A 71 2.62 -8.28 -0.28
CA PHE A 71 2.37 -7.95 1.12
C PHE A 71 0.92 -7.55 1.37
N ILE A 72 0.37 -6.63 0.58
CA ILE A 72 -1.03 -6.21 0.70
C ILE A 72 -1.99 -7.35 0.38
N ALA A 73 -1.72 -8.16 -0.64
CA ALA A 73 -2.54 -9.34 -0.95
C ALA A 73 -2.58 -10.31 0.24
N THR A 74 -1.44 -10.53 0.90
CA THR A 74 -1.35 -11.37 2.10
C THR A 74 -2.13 -10.77 3.27
N PHE A 75 -2.04 -9.45 3.50
CA PHE A 75 -2.83 -8.76 4.52
C PHE A 75 -4.33 -8.93 4.27
N ILE A 76 -4.79 -8.74 3.04
CA ILE A 76 -6.20 -8.93 2.68
C ILE A 76 -6.65 -10.37 2.97
N ALA A 77 -5.86 -11.36 2.57
CA ALA A 77 -6.19 -12.75 2.74
C ALA A 77 -6.23 -13.18 4.22
N ARG A 78 -5.29 -12.69 5.03
CA ARG A 78 -5.12 -13.06 6.44
C ARG A 78 -6.02 -12.27 7.37
N ASP A 79 -6.07 -10.94 7.18
CA ASP A 79 -6.64 -10.01 8.16
C ASP A 79 -8.01 -9.45 7.79
N LEU A 80 -8.41 -9.52 6.52
CA LEU A 80 -9.70 -8.98 6.05
C LEU A 80 -10.65 -10.05 5.51
N ASN A 81 -10.13 -11.05 4.82
CA ASN A 81 -10.98 -12.09 4.26
C ASN A 81 -11.70 -12.84 5.38
N ARG A 82 -13.02 -12.70 5.42
CA ARG A 82 -13.89 -13.31 6.46
C ARG A 82 -13.50 -12.90 7.89
N ARG A 83 -12.97 -11.67 8.07
CA ARG A 83 -12.63 -11.17 9.41
C ARG A 83 -13.81 -11.33 10.36
N PRO A 84 -13.63 -12.02 11.51
CA PRO A 84 -14.65 -12.10 12.53
C PRO A 84 -14.80 -10.74 13.25
N PRO A 85 -15.95 -10.42 13.82
CA PRO A 85 -16.10 -9.32 14.76
C PRO A 85 -15.17 -9.50 15.97
N ALA A 86 -14.73 -8.39 16.56
CA ALA A 86 -13.93 -8.41 17.79
C ALA A 86 -14.64 -9.20 18.92
N ALA A 87 -13.87 -9.74 19.86
CA ALA A 87 -14.42 -10.50 20.98
C ALA A 87 -15.46 -9.71 21.79
N GLU A 88 -15.26 -8.40 21.92
CA GLU A 88 -16.13 -7.46 22.63
C GLU A 88 -17.11 -6.72 21.69
N CYS A 89 -17.46 -7.33 20.55
CA CYS A 89 -18.35 -6.70 19.59
C CYS A 89 -19.72 -6.41 20.20
N LEU A 90 -20.14 -5.13 20.14
CA LEU A 90 -21.41 -4.67 20.68
C LEU A 90 -22.63 -5.13 19.87
N ASN A 91 -22.42 -5.49 18.59
CA ASN A 91 -23.49 -5.97 17.70
C ASN A 91 -23.61 -7.50 17.72
N ARG A 92 -23.04 -8.19 18.71
CA ARG A 92 -23.00 -9.65 18.75
C ARG A 92 -24.36 -10.30 18.99
N ASN A 93 -25.29 -9.56 19.62
CA ASN A 93 -26.60 -10.04 20.00
C ASN A 93 -27.68 -9.84 18.92
N ASP A 94 -27.34 -9.26 17.79
CA ASP A 94 -28.27 -9.10 16.65
C ASP A 94 -28.41 -10.42 15.86
N ASP A 95 -28.50 -11.52 16.61
CA ASP A 95 -28.51 -12.91 16.15
C ASP A 95 -29.87 -13.34 15.58
N VAL A 96 -30.30 -12.77 14.49
CA VAL A 96 -31.40 -13.41 13.73
C VAL A 96 -30.88 -14.03 12.43
N ASP A 97 -29.78 -13.54 11.90
CA ASP A 97 -29.16 -14.16 10.71
C ASP A 97 -27.66 -13.84 10.67
N SER A 98 -26.82 -14.85 10.85
CA SER A 98 -25.35 -14.71 10.83
C SER A 98 -24.80 -14.15 9.50
N ARG A 99 -25.67 -13.97 8.50
CA ARG A 99 -25.32 -13.41 7.20
C ARG A 99 -25.32 -11.88 7.18
N ASN A 100 -26.12 -11.21 8.01
CA ASN A 100 -26.32 -9.74 7.98
C ASN A 100 -25.68 -9.02 9.18
N HIS A 101 -24.53 -9.48 9.66
CA HIS A 101 -23.86 -8.86 10.79
C HIS A 101 -23.21 -7.54 10.38
N PRO A 102 -23.62 -6.37 10.94
CA PRO A 102 -23.19 -5.03 10.46
C PRO A 102 -21.66 -4.84 10.41
N CYS A 103 -20.95 -5.38 11.40
CA CYS A 103 -19.49 -5.28 11.43
C CYS A 103 -18.82 -6.14 10.33
N ARG A 104 -19.38 -7.32 10.00
CA ARG A 104 -18.86 -8.16 8.90
C ARG A 104 -19.06 -7.51 7.54
N GLU A 105 -20.24 -6.95 7.31
CA GLU A 105 -20.53 -6.20 6.09
C GLU A 105 -19.58 -5.03 5.91
N SER A 106 -19.30 -4.30 7.00
CA SER A 106 -18.37 -3.19 6.99
C SER A 106 -16.93 -3.64 6.70
N PHE A 107 -16.46 -4.75 7.25
CA PHE A 107 -15.14 -5.33 6.93
C PHE A 107 -15.07 -5.78 5.48
N TYR A 108 -16.13 -6.40 4.96
CA TYR A 108 -16.21 -6.76 3.55
C TYR A 108 -16.14 -5.53 2.64
N PHE A 109 -16.81 -4.45 3.01
CA PHE A 109 -16.75 -3.19 2.27
C PHE A 109 -15.33 -2.58 2.27
N ILE A 110 -14.64 -2.58 3.43
CA ILE A 110 -13.23 -2.16 3.52
C ILE A 110 -12.36 -3.02 2.60
N MET A 111 -12.53 -4.35 2.66
CA MET A 111 -11.78 -5.29 1.81
C MET A 111 -11.96 -4.98 0.33
N LEU A 112 -13.18 -4.76 -0.15
CA LEU A 112 -13.46 -4.42 -1.54
C LEU A 112 -12.77 -3.12 -1.97
N ASN A 113 -12.77 -2.11 -1.10
CA ASN A 113 -12.11 -0.83 -1.41
C ASN A 113 -10.59 -0.98 -1.49
N ILE A 114 -9.98 -1.79 -0.61
CA ILE A 114 -8.54 -2.09 -0.67
C ILE A 114 -8.22 -2.89 -1.94
N LEU A 115 -9.02 -3.89 -2.30
CA LEU A 115 -8.85 -4.67 -3.54
C LEU A 115 -8.90 -3.78 -4.79
N ARG A 116 -9.77 -2.77 -4.82
CA ARG A 116 -9.82 -1.80 -5.92
C ARG A 116 -8.54 -0.96 -6.02
N SER A 117 -7.94 -0.60 -4.90
CA SER A 117 -6.65 0.12 -4.87
C SER A 117 -5.52 -0.77 -5.37
N VAL A 118 -5.42 -2.00 -4.88
CA VAL A 118 -4.38 -2.97 -5.26
C VAL A 118 -4.50 -3.41 -6.72
N GLY A 119 -5.71 -3.49 -7.25
CA GLY A 119 -5.96 -3.78 -8.67
C GLY A 119 -5.61 -2.65 -9.64
N GLY A 120 -5.07 -1.53 -9.15
CA GLY A 120 -4.72 -0.38 -10.00
C GLY A 120 -5.92 0.37 -10.58
N ILE A 121 -7.15 0.03 -10.15
CA ILE A 121 -8.39 0.64 -10.64
C ILE A 121 -8.55 2.06 -10.08
N ALA A 122 -8.03 2.30 -8.88
CA ALA A 122 -8.06 3.60 -8.23
C ALA A 122 -6.64 4.19 -8.17
N ASN A 123 -6.44 5.33 -8.82
CA ASN A 123 -5.29 6.23 -8.66
C ASN A 123 -3.88 5.70 -9.02
N GLY A 124 -3.71 4.53 -9.61
CA GLY A 124 -2.40 4.04 -10.09
C GLY A 124 -1.35 3.77 -8.99
N ARG A 125 -1.75 3.68 -7.72
CA ARG A 125 -0.89 3.37 -6.57
C ARG A 125 -1.13 1.94 -6.06
N ASP A 126 -1.14 1.00 -6.96
CA ASP A 126 -1.42 -0.41 -6.71
C ASP A 126 -0.32 -1.15 -5.90
N ALA A 127 0.81 -0.51 -5.66
CA ALA A 127 1.94 -1.07 -4.91
C ALA A 127 2.38 -0.18 -3.74
N ASP A 128 1.43 0.48 -3.08
CA ASP A 128 1.69 1.33 -1.91
C ASP A 128 0.97 0.79 -0.66
N PRO A 129 1.50 -0.25 0.01
CA PRO A 129 0.89 -0.84 1.19
C PRO A 129 0.73 0.14 2.35
N LEU A 130 1.69 1.06 2.54
CA LEU A 130 1.61 2.04 3.63
C LEU A 130 0.43 2.98 3.45
N PHE A 131 0.28 3.53 2.25
CA PHE A 131 -0.84 4.41 1.91
C PHE A 131 -2.18 3.65 1.95
N THR A 132 -2.23 2.45 1.40
CA THR A 132 -3.44 1.62 1.38
C THR A 132 -3.94 1.31 2.79
N LEU A 133 -3.04 1.00 3.74
CA LEU A 133 -3.39 0.73 5.13
C LEU A 133 -3.81 2.00 5.89
N ILE A 134 -3.23 3.16 5.55
CA ILE A 134 -3.70 4.46 6.08
C ILE A 134 -5.13 4.71 5.61
N GLN A 135 -5.40 4.60 4.32
CA GLN A 135 -6.74 4.79 3.77
C GLN A 135 -7.76 3.84 4.37
N ALA A 136 -7.39 2.56 4.58
CA ALA A 136 -8.25 1.60 5.24
C ALA A 136 -8.64 2.04 6.66
N THR A 137 -7.71 2.63 7.40
CA THR A 137 -7.97 3.17 8.74
C THR A 137 -8.82 4.44 8.69
N GLU A 138 -8.58 5.33 7.72
CA GLU A 138 -9.37 6.55 7.53
C GLU A 138 -10.84 6.23 7.20
N MET A 139 -11.09 5.15 6.47
CA MET A 139 -12.46 4.71 6.17
C MET A 139 -13.30 4.45 7.43
N LEU A 140 -12.69 4.10 8.56
CA LEU A 140 -13.41 3.85 9.83
C LEU A 140 -14.14 5.08 10.36
N PHE A 141 -13.67 6.27 9.97
CA PHE A 141 -14.17 7.56 10.47
C PHE A 141 -14.98 8.32 9.41
N ARG A 142 -14.99 7.84 8.17
CA ARG A 142 -15.73 8.48 7.10
C ARG A 142 -17.23 8.26 7.27
N THR A 143 -18.01 9.30 6.95
CA THR A 143 -19.48 9.32 7.00
C THR A 143 -20.11 9.67 5.66
N ASP A 144 -19.27 9.76 4.61
CA ASP A 144 -19.66 10.23 3.28
C ASP A 144 -19.88 9.09 2.27
N PHE A 145 -19.99 7.84 2.75
CA PHE A 145 -20.40 6.74 1.91
C PHE A 145 -21.89 6.88 1.56
N SER A 146 -22.24 6.62 0.32
CA SER A 146 -23.63 6.68 -0.15
C SER A 146 -24.18 5.27 -0.35
N ASP A 147 -25.35 5.00 0.19
CA ASP A 147 -26.17 3.82 -0.12
C ASP A 147 -27.17 4.06 -1.26
N GLY A 148 -26.99 5.17 -1.99
CA GLY A 148 -27.85 5.63 -3.08
C GLY A 148 -28.90 6.66 -2.66
N GLN A 149 -29.24 6.76 -1.37
CA GLN A 149 -30.25 7.73 -0.87
C GLN A 149 -29.71 8.59 0.27
N ARG A 150 -28.82 8.07 1.11
CA ARG A 150 -28.27 8.77 2.28
C ARG A 150 -26.76 8.59 2.36
N GLN A 151 -26.11 9.62 2.87
CA GLN A 151 -24.71 9.49 3.30
C GLN A 151 -24.68 8.75 4.63
N CYS A 152 -23.83 7.72 4.72
CA CYS A 152 -23.67 6.92 5.92
C CYS A 152 -22.19 6.57 6.15
N GLY A 153 -21.87 6.25 7.39
CA GLY A 153 -20.58 5.68 7.76
C GLY A 153 -20.62 4.14 7.73
N LEU A 154 -19.47 3.54 8.00
CA LEU A 154 -19.38 2.10 8.24
C LEU A 154 -20.15 1.75 9.53
N ARG A 155 -20.91 0.66 9.48
CA ARG A 155 -21.71 0.16 10.61
C ARG A 155 -20.88 -0.68 11.60
N LEU A 156 -19.64 -0.24 11.87
CA LEU A 156 -18.74 -0.88 12.83
C LEU A 156 -18.99 -0.34 14.24
N CYS A 157 -19.10 -1.23 15.22
CA CYS A 157 -19.06 -0.85 16.63
C CYS A 157 -17.64 -0.43 17.05
N GLN A 158 -17.53 0.27 18.17
CA GLN A 158 -16.24 0.82 18.64
C GLN A 158 -15.18 -0.27 18.88
N PRO A 159 -15.45 -1.42 19.54
CA PRO A 159 -14.46 -2.49 19.67
C PRO A 159 -13.95 -3.00 18.32
N CYS A 160 -14.82 -3.22 17.34
CA CYS A 160 -14.43 -3.67 15.99
C CYS A 160 -13.60 -2.63 15.24
N LYS A 161 -13.87 -1.33 15.42
CA LYS A 161 -13.05 -0.24 14.86
C LYS A 161 -11.64 -0.26 15.45
N SER A 162 -11.54 -0.35 16.78
CA SER A 162 -10.25 -0.36 17.48
C SER A 162 -9.42 -1.58 17.12
N ASP A 163 -10.02 -2.76 17.08
CA ASP A 163 -9.37 -4.01 16.73
C ASP A 163 -8.80 -3.97 15.29
N PHE A 164 -9.58 -3.46 14.34
CA PHE A 164 -9.09 -3.30 12.96
C PHE A 164 -8.01 -2.23 12.85
N ALA A 165 -8.15 -1.10 13.54
CA ALA A 165 -7.14 -0.04 13.53
C ALA A 165 -5.79 -0.54 14.07
N MET A 166 -5.79 -1.36 15.13
CA MET A 166 -4.57 -2.00 15.66
C MET A 166 -3.96 -2.98 14.65
N SER A 167 -4.77 -3.81 13.97
CA SER A 167 -4.29 -4.70 12.91
C SER A 167 -3.63 -3.92 11.77
N ALA A 168 -4.25 -2.83 11.33
CA ALA A 168 -3.70 -2.00 10.25
C ALA A 168 -2.42 -1.27 10.68
N ALA A 169 -2.35 -0.79 11.92
CA ALA A 169 -1.14 -0.16 12.47
C ALA A 169 0.02 -1.16 12.52
N LYS A 170 -0.20 -2.35 13.05
CA LYS A 170 0.80 -3.43 13.09
C LYS A 170 1.28 -3.82 11.67
N ALA A 171 0.36 -3.95 10.73
CA ALA A 171 0.72 -4.25 9.34
C ALA A 171 1.56 -3.13 8.71
N ARG A 172 1.31 -1.86 9.06
CA ARG A 172 2.14 -0.73 8.58
C ARG A 172 3.56 -0.79 9.13
N GLU A 173 3.72 -1.09 10.42
CA GLU A 173 5.03 -1.27 11.04
C GLU A 173 5.79 -2.45 10.41
N GLU A 174 5.08 -3.56 10.18
CA GLU A 174 5.63 -4.72 9.49
C GLU A 174 6.06 -4.37 8.06
N ALA A 175 5.21 -3.69 7.28
CA ALA A 175 5.54 -3.24 5.93
C ALA A 175 6.78 -2.36 5.92
N TRP A 176 6.84 -1.37 6.82
CA TRP A 176 7.97 -0.45 6.93
C TRP A 176 9.29 -1.18 7.23
N SER A 177 9.27 -2.12 8.16
CA SER A 177 10.46 -2.90 8.53
C SER A 177 10.97 -3.80 7.39
N GLN A 178 10.08 -4.22 6.47
CA GLN A 178 10.42 -5.09 5.35
C GLN A 178 10.91 -4.36 4.11
N ILE A 179 10.73 -3.03 4.02
CA ILE A 179 11.12 -2.24 2.83
C ILE A 179 12.57 -2.52 2.39
N PRO A 180 13.61 -2.49 3.24
CA PRO A 180 14.96 -2.76 2.80
C PRO A 180 15.13 -4.15 2.17
N ARG A 181 14.44 -5.16 2.71
CA ARG A 181 14.45 -6.54 2.20
C ARG A 181 13.76 -6.65 0.84
N TRP A 182 12.67 -5.94 0.63
CA TRP A 182 11.94 -5.96 -0.64
C TRP A 182 12.81 -5.50 -1.81
N PHE A 183 13.72 -4.57 -1.56
CA PHE A 183 14.64 -4.04 -2.57
C PHE A 183 16.01 -4.73 -2.58
N GLY A 184 16.21 -5.80 -1.78
CA GLY A 184 17.48 -6.54 -1.72
C GLY A 184 18.62 -5.73 -1.12
N LEU A 185 18.33 -4.77 -0.25
CA LEU A 185 19.34 -3.95 0.46
C LEU A 185 19.85 -4.60 1.74
N VAL A 186 19.18 -5.63 2.21
CA VAL A 186 19.60 -6.49 3.33
C VAL A 186 19.61 -7.90 2.80
N GLU A 187 20.71 -8.62 3.01
CA GLU A 187 20.77 -10.03 2.66
C GLU A 187 19.66 -10.79 3.41
N ALA A 188 18.93 -11.63 2.68
CA ALA A 188 17.99 -12.54 3.30
C ALA A 188 18.80 -13.43 4.24
N GLU A 189 18.67 -13.21 5.55
CA GLU A 189 19.09 -14.23 6.52
C GLU A 189 18.42 -15.51 6.05
N THR A 190 19.25 -16.51 5.77
CA THR A 190 18.90 -17.79 5.20
C THR A 190 17.74 -18.36 6.01
N GLN A 191 16.51 -18.19 5.54
CA GLN A 191 15.37 -18.99 6.01
C GLN A 191 15.55 -20.41 5.45
N THR A 192 16.50 -21.15 6.05
CA THR A 192 16.51 -22.59 6.06
C THR A 192 15.35 -23.00 6.97
N THR A 193 14.26 -23.37 6.39
CA THR A 193 13.16 -24.16 6.91
C THR A 193 11.83 -23.64 6.40
N PHE A 194 11.38 -24.15 5.29
CA PHE A 194 9.98 -24.46 5.00
C PHE A 194 9.88 -24.99 3.54
N LEU A 195 10.60 -26.09 3.24
CA LEU A 195 10.28 -26.92 2.08
C LEU A 195 10.24 -28.39 2.53
N ASP A 196 9.38 -28.71 3.48
CA ASP A 196 8.92 -30.06 3.70
C ASP A 196 7.38 -30.08 3.66
N LEU A 197 6.82 -29.69 2.53
CA LEU A 197 5.46 -30.10 2.17
C LEU A 197 5.61 -31.36 1.33
N ASN A 198 5.65 -32.50 2.02
CA ASN A 198 5.37 -33.81 1.47
C ASN A 198 3.99 -33.77 0.75
N TRP A 199 4.03 -33.67 -0.56
CA TRP A 199 2.91 -34.09 -1.40
C TRP A 199 2.98 -35.61 -1.55
N ASN A 200 2.40 -36.33 -0.61
CA ASN A 200 1.98 -37.72 -0.84
C ASN A 200 0.51 -37.70 -1.22
N ILE A 201 0.29 -38.15 -2.45
CA ILE A 201 -0.98 -38.47 -3.10
C ILE A 201 -1.69 -39.61 -2.36
#